data_f93ab069f6ab268ea76e5feeab5b2720
#
_entry.id   f93ab069f6ab268ea76e5feeab5b2720
#
_cell.length_a   1.000
_cell.length_b   1.000
_cell.length_c   1.000
_cell.angle_alpha   90.00
_cell.angle_beta   90.00
_cell.angle_gamma   90.00
#
_symmetry.space_group_name_H-M   'P 1'
#
loop_
_entity.id
_entity.type
_entity.pdbx_description
1 polymer ?
#
loop_
_entity_poly.entity_id
_entity_poly.type
_entity_poly.pdbx_seq_one_letter_code
_entity_poly.pdbx_strand_id
1 'polypeptide(L)'
;IDISIRADLIEEVGRIYGVDNIEGKLPVVPMKMGHLDKTTRKIRAKMSNMGLNETLSYILINDKDVHKFTTDEFEEVRLLDPITEERNTLRYSMIPSLYKIYEYNKARENKDVCLFEIGKGFWKKGEEYGENQKICVLMTGKYYEGIGHNKNVDFYDIKGVTEELLDYLG
;
A
#
# COMPACT_ATOMS: atom_id res chain seq x y z
N ILE A 1 -26.03 -28.31 -0.89
CA ILE A 1 -25.11 -29.27 -0.22
C ILE A 1 -23.72 -28.89 -0.67
N ASP A 2 -22.90 -28.40 0.25
CA ASP A 2 -21.66 -27.73 -0.08
C ASP A 2 -20.42 -28.65 0.07
N ILE A 3 -20.64 -29.96 0.24
CA ILE A 3 -19.59 -30.97 0.34
C ILE A 3 -19.37 -31.59 -1.04
N SER A 4 -18.25 -31.21 -1.68
CA SER A 4 -17.92 -31.63 -3.04
C SER A 4 -16.57 -32.34 -3.15
N ILE A 5 -15.67 -32.13 -2.23
CA ILE A 5 -14.33 -32.72 -2.22
C ILE A 5 -14.03 -33.41 -0.87
N ARG A 6 -12.98 -34.23 -0.87
CA ARG A 6 -12.56 -34.96 0.35
C ARG A 6 -12.18 -34.00 1.50
N ALA A 7 -11.67 -32.82 1.18
CA ALA A 7 -11.28 -31.84 2.19
C ALA A 7 -12.50 -31.34 2.98
N ASP A 8 -13.65 -31.16 2.34
CA ASP A 8 -14.89 -30.70 2.98
C ASP A 8 -15.36 -31.72 4.05
N LEU A 9 -15.25 -33.01 3.73
CA LEU A 9 -15.57 -34.08 4.70
C LEU A 9 -14.60 -34.11 5.89
N ILE A 10 -13.32 -33.88 5.64
CA ILE A 10 -12.29 -33.80 6.70
C ILE A 10 -12.58 -32.62 7.60
N GLU A 11 -12.98 -31.50 7.03
CA GLU A 11 -13.35 -30.29 7.76
C GLU A 11 -14.54 -30.53 8.68
N GLU A 12 -15.62 -31.14 8.16
CA GLU A 12 -16.80 -31.41 8.96
C GLU A 12 -16.53 -32.42 10.09
N VAL A 13 -15.76 -33.48 9.81
CA VAL A 13 -15.35 -34.42 10.85
C VAL A 13 -14.48 -33.72 11.91
N GLY A 14 -13.53 -32.87 11.50
CA GLY A 14 -12.68 -32.11 12.41
C GLY A 14 -13.48 -31.13 13.26
N ARG A 15 -14.49 -30.49 12.69
CA ARG A 15 -15.40 -29.58 13.39
C ARG A 15 -16.22 -30.27 14.48
N ILE A 16 -16.78 -31.48 14.15
CA ILE A 16 -17.57 -32.23 15.11
C ILE A 16 -16.68 -32.86 16.20
N TYR A 17 -15.50 -33.38 15.83
CA TYR A 17 -14.54 -33.95 16.77
C TYR A 17 -13.97 -32.89 17.73
N GLY A 18 -13.90 -31.64 17.27
CA GLY A 18 -13.27 -30.52 17.97
C GLY A 18 -11.82 -30.35 17.55
N VAL A 19 -11.55 -29.22 16.91
CA VAL A 19 -10.20 -28.89 16.39
C VAL A 19 -9.14 -28.88 17.51
N ASP A 20 -9.52 -28.48 18.72
CA ASP A 20 -8.64 -28.45 19.89
C ASP A 20 -8.21 -29.85 20.37
N ASN A 21 -8.92 -30.89 19.95
CA ASN A 21 -8.56 -32.29 20.26
C ASN A 21 -7.54 -32.86 19.27
N ILE A 22 -7.19 -32.11 18.22
CA ILE A 22 -6.21 -32.54 17.21
C ILE A 22 -4.83 -32.04 17.59
N GLU A 23 -3.93 -32.95 17.93
CA GLU A 23 -2.55 -32.62 18.24
C GLU A 23 -1.81 -32.12 17.01
N GLY A 24 -1.35 -30.89 17.08
CA GLY A 24 -0.52 -30.29 16.02
C GLY A 24 0.88 -30.91 15.97
N LYS A 25 1.28 -31.43 14.80
CA LYS A 25 2.63 -31.99 14.59
C LYS A 25 3.39 -31.15 13.60
N LEU A 26 4.59 -30.69 14.01
CA LEU A 26 5.51 -30.02 13.09
C LEU A 26 6.11 -31.06 12.12
N PRO A 27 6.07 -30.81 10.81
CA PRO A 27 6.71 -31.70 9.85
C PRO A 27 8.24 -31.65 10.02
N VAL A 28 8.87 -32.81 10.11
CA VAL A 28 10.34 -32.93 10.08
C VAL A 28 10.76 -33.30 8.66
N VAL A 29 11.09 -32.31 7.87
CA VAL A 29 11.51 -32.48 6.46
C VAL A 29 12.76 -31.67 6.17
N PRO A 30 13.64 -32.13 5.26
CA PRO A 30 14.73 -31.30 4.77
C PRO A 30 14.17 -30.05 4.11
N MET A 31 14.52 -28.87 4.58
CA MET A 31 14.08 -27.60 4.00
C MET A 31 15.27 -26.82 3.47
N LYS A 32 15.11 -26.23 2.30
CA LYS A 32 16.01 -25.16 1.83
C LYS A 32 15.43 -23.82 2.26
N MET A 33 16.26 -22.98 2.85
CA MET A 33 15.86 -21.59 3.10
C MET A 33 15.59 -20.91 1.75
N GLY A 34 14.40 -20.35 1.59
CA GLY A 34 14.06 -19.52 0.46
C GLY A 34 14.84 -18.20 0.48
N HIS A 35 15.09 -17.66 -0.70
CA HIS A 35 15.61 -16.30 -0.83
C HIS A 35 14.45 -15.31 -0.73
N LEU A 36 14.47 -14.48 0.32
CA LEU A 36 13.50 -13.40 0.50
C LEU A 36 14.09 -12.10 -0.05
N ASP A 37 13.45 -11.51 -1.05
CA ASP A 37 13.78 -10.15 -1.47
C ASP A 37 13.41 -9.15 -0.35
N LYS A 38 14.43 -8.46 0.15
CA LYS A 38 14.31 -7.49 1.24
C LYS A 38 14.23 -6.05 0.75
N THR A 39 14.15 -5.81 -0.55
CA THR A 39 14.20 -4.46 -1.14
C THR A 39 13.10 -3.56 -0.58
N THR A 40 11.85 -3.97 -0.64
CA THR A 40 10.73 -3.20 -0.06
C THR A 40 10.93 -2.90 1.43
N ARG A 41 11.43 -3.88 2.20
CA ARG A 41 11.72 -3.69 3.63
C ARG A 41 12.82 -2.66 3.87
N LYS A 42 13.87 -2.67 3.04
CA LYS A 42 14.95 -1.69 3.12
C LYS A 42 14.47 -0.28 2.78
N ILE A 43 13.67 -0.14 1.71
CA ILE A 43 13.06 1.13 1.32
C ILE A 43 12.19 1.68 2.45
N ARG A 44 11.31 0.86 3.03
CA ARG A 44 10.47 1.24 4.16
C ARG A 44 11.27 1.77 5.33
N ALA A 45 12.32 1.06 5.73
CA ALA A 45 13.21 1.48 6.81
C ALA A 45 13.93 2.80 6.48
N LYS A 46 14.40 2.97 5.22
CA LYS A 46 15.06 4.19 4.79
C LYS A 46 14.10 5.38 4.84
N MET A 47 12.87 5.25 4.31
CA MET A 47 11.86 6.31 4.32
C MET A 47 11.49 6.71 5.75
N SER A 48 11.28 5.74 6.64
CA SER A 48 10.99 6.01 8.06
C SER A 48 12.15 6.70 8.76
N ASN A 49 13.39 6.31 8.46
CA ASN A 49 14.60 6.94 9.03
C ASN A 49 14.80 8.39 8.55
N MET A 50 14.25 8.74 7.39
CA MET A 50 14.19 10.13 6.91
C MET A 50 13.05 10.94 7.55
N GLY A 51 12.30 10.38 8.51
CA GLY A 51 11.26 11.09 9.24
C GLY A 51 9.87 11.07 8.59
N LEU A 52 9.65 10.24 7.58
CA LEU A 52 8.33 10.08 6.97
C LEU A 52 7.54 8.96 7.66
N ASN A 53 6.23 9.11 7.74
CA ASN A 53 5.31 8.12 8.29
C ASN A 53 4.72 7.26 7.17
N GLU A 54 4.77 5.94 7.33
CA GLU A 54 4.13 5.02 6.38
C GLU A 54 2.61 5.08 6.50
N THR A 55 1.94 5.08 5.36
CA THR A 55 0.49 4.93 5.28
C THR A 55 0.14 3.71 4.44
N LEU A 56 -1.05 3.17 4.68
CA LEU A 56 -1.66 2.12 3.89
C LEU A 56 -3.05 2.58 3.48
N SER A 57 -3.25 2.78 2.21
CA SER A 57 -4.54 3.17 1.67
C SER A 57 -5.17 2.04 0.85
N TYR A 58 -6.47 2.16 0.59
CA TYR A 58 -7.18 1.17 -0.20
C TYR A 58 -6.75 1.19 -1.66
N ILE A 59 -6.63 0.01 -2.25
CA ILE A 59 -6.37 -0.17 -3.69
C ILE A 59 -7.58 0.26 -4.52
N LEU A 60 -8.79 0.02 -4.00
CA LEU A 60 -10.03 0.45 -4.61
C LEU A 60 -10.37 1.88 -4.17
N ILE A 61 -10.56 2.74 -5.15
CA ILE A 61 -10.94 4.14 -4.97
C ILE A 61 -12.18 4.47 -5.80
N ASN A 62 -12.71 5.66 -5.63
CA ASN A 62 -13.81 6.14 -6.47
C ASN A 62 -13.31 6.44 -7.89
N ASP A 63 -14.07 6.07 -8.92
CA ASP A 63 -13.77 6.31 -10.34
C ASP A 63 -13.47 7.78 -10.64
N LYS A 64 -14.16 8.71 -9.98
CA LYS A 64 -13.93 10.17 -10.11
C LYS A 64 -12.54 10.62 -9.66
N ASP A 65 -11.83 9.80 -8.89
CA ASP A 65 -10.52 10.13 -8.35
C ASP A 65 -9.37 9.49 -9.15
N VAL A 66 -9.65 8.47 -9.98
CA VAL A 66 -8.62 7.68 -10.68
C VAL A 66 -7.74 8.53 -11.58
N HIS A 67 -8.33 9.49 -12.29
CA HIS A 67 -7.63 10.39 -13.22
C HIS A 67 -7.10 11.68 -12.56
N LYS A 68 -7.31 11.87 -11.26
CA LYS A 68 -6.78 13.04 -10.56
C LYS A 68 -5.25 12.96 -10.45
N PHE A 69 -4.60 14.10 -10.65
CA PHE A 69 -3.14 14.27 -10.50
C PHE A 69 -2.30 13.40 -11.46
N THR A 70 -2.84 13.04 -12.62
CA THR A 70 -2.09 12.38 -13.68
C THR A 70 -2.49 12.93 -15.04
N THR A 71 -1.52 12.94 -15.96
CA THR A 71 -1.71 13.26 -17.38
C THR A 71 -1.56 12.04 -18.26
N ASP A 72 -1.30 10.88 -17.65
CA ASP A 72 -1.13 9.62 -18.38
C ASP A 72 -2.46 9.16 -18.98
N GLU A 73 -2.39 8.60 -20.17
CA GLU A 73 -3.54 7.97 -20.84
C GLU A 73 -3.56 6.48 -20.47
N PHE A 74 -4.64 6.04 -19.85
CA PHE A 74 -4.89 4.64 -19.49
C PHE A 74 -6.39 4.37 -19.40
N GLU A 75 -6.77 3.12 -19.52
CA GLU A 75 -8.13 2.67 -19.24
C GLU A 75 -8.23 2.25 -17.77
N GLU A 76 -9.38 2.58 -17.18
CA GLU A 76 -9.69 2.19 -15.80
C GLU A 76 -9.95 0.69 -15.69
N VAL A 77 -9.56 0.13 -14.55
CA VAL A 77 -9.96 -1.23 -14.16
C VAL A 77 -11.05 -1.13 -13.11
N ARG A 78 -12.29 -1.24 -13.55
CA ARG A 78 -13.49 -1.10 -12.73
C ARG A 78 -14.05 -2.47 -12.31
N LEU A 79 -14.56 -2.57 -11.07
CA LEU A 79 -15.28 -3.75 -10.61
C LEU A 79 -16.66 -3.82 -11.27
N LEU A 80 -17.10 -5.02 -11.64
CA LEU A 80 -18.43 -5.25 -12.21
C LEU A 80 -19.54 -5.03 -11.19
N ASP A 81 -19.32 -5.46 -9.94
CA ASP A 81 -20.28 -5.36 -8.84
C ASP A 81 -19.56 -4.89 -7.57
N PRO A 82 -19.34 -3.56 -7.44
CA PRO A 82 -18.65 -3.02 -6.28
C PRO A 82 -19.58 -3.00 -5.06
N ILE A 83 -19.02 -3.32 -3.88
CA ILE A 83 -19.76 -3.26 -2.60
C ILE A 83 -20.22 -1.82 -2.30
N THR A 84 -19.41 -0.83 -2.68
CA THR A 84 -19.72 0.60 -2.52
C THR A 84 -19.24 1.39 -3.74
N GLU A 85 -19.98 2.43 -4.10
CA GLU A 85 -19.60 3.37 -5.19
C GLU A 85 -18.31 4.15 -4.87
N GLU A 86 -17.94 4.26 -3.62
CA GLU A 86 -16.70 4.92 -3.21
C GLU A 86 -15.44 4.08 -3.48
N ARG A 87 -15.61 2.77 -3.75
CA ARG A 87 -14.52 1.79 -3.93
C ARG A 87 -14.82 0.88 -5.10
N ASN A 88 -15.00 1.46 -6.26
CA ASN A 88 -15.45 0.76 -7.47
C ASN A 88 -14.36 0.54 -8.52
N THR A 89 -13.18 1.19 -8.38
CA THR A 89 -12.15 1.19 -9.42
C THR A 89 -10.76 1.00 -8.80
N LEU A 90 -9.91 0.21 -9.44
CA LEU A 90 -8.51 0.06 -9.06
C LEU A 90 -7.74 1.37 -9.32
N ARG A 91 -6.95 1.80 -8.34
CA ARG A 91 -6.16 3.03 -8.46
C ARG A 91 -5.03 2.89 -9.48
N TYR A 92 -4.86 3.88 -10.34
CA TYR A 92 -3.67 4.03 -11.18
C TYR A 92 -2.49 4.63 -10.42
N SER A 93 -2.78 5.64 -9.61
CA SER A 93 -1.81 6.35 -8.77
C SER A 93 -2.23 6.34 -7.30
N MET A 94 -1.25 6.43 -6.40
CA MET A 94 -1.49 6.57 -4.95
C MET A 94 -1.68 8.03 -4.52
N ILE A 95 -1.40 9.01 -5.39
CA ILE A 95 -1.49 10.43 -5.05
C ILE A 95 -2.90 10.82 -4.56
N PRO A 96 -4.00 10.42 -5.24
CA PRO A 96 -5.34 10.73 -4.74
C PRO A 96 -5.63 10.17 -3.34
N SER A 97 -5.09 8.99 -3.05
CA SER A 97 -5.25 8.33 -1.75
C SER A 97 -4.50 9.06 -0.64
N LEU A 98 -3.22 9.42 -0.88
CA LEU A 98 -2.42 10.19 0.08
C LEU A 98 -3.03 11.59 0.31
N TYR A 99 -3.55 12.21 -0.76
CA TYR A 99 -4.22 13.51 -0.66
C TYR A 99 -5.47 13.44 0.24
N LYS A 100 -6.29 12.39 0.13
CA LYS A 100 -7.43 12.17 1.04
C LYS A 100 -6.98 11.97 2.49
N ILE A 101 -5.89 11.26 2.72
CA ILE A 101 -5.32 11.10 4.06
C ILE A 101 -4.86 12.45 4.61
N TYR A 102 -4.22 13.28 3.78
CA TYR A 102 -3.87 14.64 4.15
C TYR A 102 -5.10 15.48 4.51
N GLU A 103 -6.14 15.50 3.67
CA GLU A 103 -7.38 16.25 3.94
C GLU A 103 -8.02 15.81 5.28
N TYR A 104 -8.04 14.51 5.54
CA TYR A 104 -8.53 13.95 6.80
C TYR A 104 -7.73 14.46 8.02
N ASN A 105 -6.41 14.49 7.92
CA ASN A 105 -5.53 14.99 8.97
C ASN A 105 -5.68 16.52 9.15
N LYS A 106 -5.71 17.26 8.05
CA LYS A 106 -5.88 18.71 8.04
C LYS A 106 -7.20 19.15 8.71
N ALA A 107 -8.28 18.41 8.45
CA ALA A 107 -9.59 18.67 9.09
C ALA A 107 -9.56 18.45 10.62
N ARG A 108 -8.51 17.79 11.13
CA ARG A 108 -8.27 17.55 12.56
C ARG A 108 -7.12 18.39 13.12
N GLU A 109 -6.83 19.50 12.44
CA GLU A 109 -5.78 20.47 12.79
C GLU A 109 -4.34 19.88 12.73
N ASN A 110 -4.15 18.67 12.23
CA ASN A 110 -2.84 18.10 11.95
C ASN A 110 -2.38 18.55 10.56
N LYS A 111 -1.60 19.62 10.50
CA LYS A 111 -1.15 20.26 9.25
C LYS A 111 0.25 19.85 8.83
N ASP A 112 1.05 19.36 9.77
CA ASP A 112 2.44 18.96 9.58
C ASP A 112 2.46 17.45 9.28
N VAL A 113 2.36 17.10 8.00
CA VAL A 113 2.13 15.72 7.55
C VAL A 113 3.18 15.34 6.51
N CYS A 114 4.05 14.40 6.86
CA CYS A 114 5.05 13.82 5.97
C CYS A 114 4.80 12.32 5.86
N LEU A 115 4.23 11.90 4.74
CA LEU A 115 3.74 10.55 4.52
C LEU A 115 4.45 9.90 3.35
N PHE A 116 4.56 8.57 3.41
CA PHE A 116 4.87 7.75 2.26
C PHE A 116 4.00 6.50 2.21
N GLU A 117 3.81 5.96 1.02
CA GLU A 117 3.17 4.66 0.79
C GLU A 117 3.96 3.90 -0.27
N ILE A 118 4.24 2.62 0.02
CA ILE A 118 4.77 1.66 -0.95
C ILE A 118 3.62 0.76 -1.36
N GLY A 119 3.16 0.89 -2.59
CA GLY A 119 1.97 0.18 -3.04
C GLY A 119 1.97 -0.04 -4.54
N LYS A 120 0.85 -0.53 -5.05
CA LYS A 120 0.67 -0.80 -6.46
C LYS A 120 -0.34 0.16 -7.08
N GLY A 121 -0.06 0.56 -8.32
CA GLY A 121 -1.00 1.18 -9.23
C GLY A 121 -1.36 0.20 -10.35
N PHE A 122 -2.55 0.30 -10.89
CA PHE A 122 -3.11 -0.64 -11.87
C PHE A 122 -3.59 0.11 -13.10
N TRP A 123 -3.48 -0.54 -14.25
CA TRP A 123 -3.93 0.03 -15.52
C TRP A 123 -4.42 -1.08 -16.46
N LYS A 124 -5.17 -0.65 -17.46
CA LYS A 124 -5.59 -1.47 -18.58
C LYS A 124 -5.24 -0.75 -19.89
N LYS A 125 -4.87 -1.50 -20.90
CA LYS A 125 -4.65 -0.99 -22.26
C LYS A 125 -5.12 -2.04 -23.26
N GLY A 126 -6.29 -1.84 -23.86
CA GLY A 126 -6.94 -2.85 -24.68
C GLY A 126 -7.28 -4.11 -23.87
N GLU A 127 -6.72 -5.24 -24.24
CA GLU A 127 -6.90 -6.53 -23.53
C GLU A 127 -5.82 -6.79 -22.47
N GLU A 128 -4.83 -5.93 -22.36
CA GLU A 128 -3.73 -6.08 -21.43
C GLU A 128 -4.03 -5.39 -20.09
N TYR A 129 -3.77 -6.10 -19.00
CA TYR A 129 -3.85 -5.58 -17.63
C TYR A 129 -2.47 -5.54 -17.03
N GLY A 130 -2.13 -4.48 -16.34
CA GLY A 130 -0.83 -4.34 -15.69
C GLY A 130 -0.91 -3.77 -14.28
N GLU A 131 0.16 -4.04 -13.52
CA GLU A 131 0.37 -3.46 -12.22
C GLU A 131 1.82 -3.00 -12.09
N ASN A 132 2.03 -1.87 -11.44
CA ASN A 132 3.35 -1.34 -11.15
C ASN A 132 3.49 -1.05 -9.65
N GLN A 133 4.56 -1.53 -9.05
CA GLN A 133 4.94 -1.12 -7.70
C GLN A 133 5.50 0.30 -7.74
N LYS A 134 5.00 1.16 -6.89
CA LYS A 134 5.34 2.58 -6.82
C LYS A 134 5.61 2.99 -5.39
N ILE A 135 6.37 4.06 -5.22
CA ILE A 135 6.50 4.78 -3.96
C ILE A 135 5.86 6.15 -4.17
N CYS A 136 5.00 6.54 -3.26
CA CYS A 136 4.40 7.87 -3.26
C CYS A 136 4.75 8.59 -1.97
N VAL A 137 5.11 9.86 -2.07
CA VAL A 137 5.45 10.72 -0.94
C VAL A 137 4.59 11.97 -0.98
N LEU A 138 4.08 12.37 0.18
CA LEU A 138 3.38 13.63 0.36
C LEU A 138 3.94 14.33 1.59
N MET A 139 4.33 15.58 1.42
CA MET A 139 4.88 16.40 2.49
C MET A 139 4.15 17.74 2.55
N THR A 140 3.80 18.17 3.75
CA THR A 140 3.14 19.46 3.99
C THR A 140 3.43 19.95 5.41
N GLY A 141 3.37 21.27 5.59
CA GLY A 141 3.66 21.90 6.87
C GLY A 141 5.13 21.85 7.21
N LYS A 142 5.46 21.47 8.44
CA LYS A 142 6.85 21.35 8.90
C LYS A 142 7.34 19.91 8.77
N TYR A 143 8.50 19.76 8.18
CA TYR A 143 9.16 18.45 8.06
C TYR A 143 10.03 18.17 9.28
N TYR A 144 10.71 19.19 9.77
CA TYR A 144 11.64 19.09 10.88
C TYR A 144 11.47 20.27 11.82
N GLU A 145 11.32 19.99 13.11
CA GLU A 145 11.32 20.97 14.18
C GLU A 145 12.57 20.80 15.05
N GLY A 146 13.41 21.81 15.11
CA GLY A 146 14.62 21.82 15.92
C GLY A 146 15.18 23.21 16.12
N ILE A 147 16.20 23.36 16.94
CA ILE A 147 16.86 24.63 17.17
C ILE A 147 17.39 25.19 15.84
N GLY A 148 16.82 26.32 15.39
CA GLY A 148 17.17 26.96 14.12
C GLY A 148 16.46 26.39 12.87
N HIS A 149 15.62 25.37 13.00
CA HIS A 149 14.86 24.78 11.91
C HIS A 149 13.36 24.89 12.19
N ASN A 150 12.71 25.86 11.58
CA ASN A 150 11.27 26.12 11.75
C ASN A 150 10.67 26.60 10.42
N LYS A 151 10.93 25.83 9.37
CA LYS A 151 10.58 26.17 8.00
C LYS A 151 9.53 25.18 7.49
N ASN A 152 8.55 25.66 6.74
CA ASN A 152 7.65 24.80 5.98
C ASN A 152 8.40 24.06 4.88
N VAL A 153 7.93 22.86 4.57
CA VAL A 153 8.46 22.05 3.47
C VAL A 153 8.30 22.78 2.15
N ASP A 154 9.30 22.61 1.28
CA ASP A 154 9.27 23.12 -0.07
C ASP A 154 9.69 22.03 -1.08
N PHE A 155 9.83 22.40 -2.34
CA PHE A 155 10.27 21.51 -3.41
C PHE A 155 11.62 20.84 -3.11
N TYR A 156 12.54 21.54 -2.47
CA TYR A 156 13.89 21.02 -2.21
C TYR A 156 13.90 19.95 -1.13
N ASP A 157 12.95 20.02 -0.19
CA ASP A 157 12.83 18.99 0.84
C ASP A 157 12.38 17.64 0.23
N ILE A 158 11.35 17.64 -0.62
CA ILE A 158 10.90 16.41 -1.30
C ILE A 158 11.93 15.93 -2.34
N LYS A 159 12.64 16.84 -3.00
CA LYS A 159 13.76 16.54 -3.89
C LYS A 159 14.86 15.82 -3.11
N GLY A 160 15.27 16.34 -1.94
CA GLY A 160 16.28 15.72 -1.10
C GLY A 160 15.90 14.31 -0.63
N VAL A 161 14.65 14.10 -0.21
CA VAL A 161 14.13 12.77 0.13
C VAL A 161 14.23 11.81 -1.06
N THR A 162 13.91 12.30 -2.26
CA THR A 162 13.97 11.48 -3.48
C THR A 162 15.40 11.12 -3.85
N GLU A 163 16.31 12.08 -3.85
CA GLU A 163 17.72 11.87 -4.15
C GLU A 163 18.37 10.90 -3.15
N GLU A 164 18.11 11.10 -1.86
CA GLU A 164 18.65 10.23 -0.81
C GLU A 164 18.13 8.79 -0.91
N LEU A 165 16.88 8.61 -1.37
CA LEU A 165 16.34 7.27 -1.65
C LEU A 165 17.03 6.64 -2.86
N LEU A 166 17.21 7.39 -3.95
CA LEU A 166 17.85 6.89 -5.17
C LEU A 166 19.32 6.53 -4.91
N ASP A 167 20.06 7.37 -4.21
CA ASP A 167 21.44 7.08 -3.82
C ASP A 167 21.56 5.83 -2.93
N TYR A 168 20.57 5.61 -2.06
CA TYR A 168 20.51 4.41 -1.23
C TYR A 168 20.26 3.13 -2.03
N LEU A 169 19.57 3.23 -3.14
CA LEU A 169 19.24 2.09 -4.00
C LEU A 169 20.36 1.75 -5.00
N GLY A 170 21.24 2.68 -5.32
CA GLY A 170 22.41 2.55 -6.23
C GLY A 170 22.08 3.01 -7.62
#